data_9b1f882081c0423784afd70e10d453ad
#
_entry.id   9b1f882081c0423784afd70e10d453ad
#
_cell.length_a   1.000
_cell.length_b   1.000
_cell.length_c   1.000
_cell.angle_alpha   90.00
_cell.angle_beta   90.00
_cell.angle_gamma   90.00
#
_symmetry.space_group_name_H-M   'P 1'
#
loop_
_entity.id
_entity.type
_entity.pdbx_description
1 polymer ?
#
loop_
_entity_poly.entity_id
_entity_poly.type
_entity_poly.pdbx_seq_one_letter_code
_entity_poly.pdbx_strand_id
1 'polypeptide(L)'
;RSCLVGSEMCIRDSLDKPQQIMVYRALPRPRAANIFAFFEPDDQDTFLEALTDLDTRELLANLNPDDRTALLEELPATVTRQLMQLLSPEDLEESRQLLGYPEESVGRLMTPEYIRLRAEWTCEHALEHVRKYGRDSEVFNLLYVTDSNGLLVDILRMRQLIMAPPSSVISEMLNYQFVSLSAYDDREVAVEKIQRYDVNALPVVDSDGVLVGIVTVDDIMDVAEEEATEDFQKGVAVAPLETSYSAASPTQLFRKRIGWLMILIFVNLISAGVISSYGDYVKEFITLALFMP
;
A
#
# COMPACT_ATOMS: atom_id res chain seq x y z
N ARG A 1 27.54 -9.17 -3.59
CA ARG A 1 26.53 -8.13 -3.23
C ARG A 1 25.28 -8.16 -4.11
N SER A 2 25.29 -8.85 -5.24
CA SER A 2 24.11 -9.06 -6.11
C SER A 2 23.25 -10.28 -5.72
N CYS A 3 23.61 -11.01 -4.66
CA CYS A 3 22.82 -12.13 -4.14
C CYS A 3 21.80 -11.74 -3.03
N LEU A 4 21.68 -10.49 -2.63
CA LEU A 4 20.89 -10.12 -1.48
C LEU A 4 19.41 -9.95 -1.81
N VAL A 5 19.07 -9.36 -2.94
CA VAL A 5 17.67 -9.25 -3.41
C VAL A 5 17.14 -10.62 -3.86
N GLY A 6 17.98 -11.47 -4.47
CA GLY A 6 17.60 -12.84 -4.85
C GLY A 6 17.44 -13.81 -3.67
N SER A 7 17.98 -13.52 -2.47
CA SER A 7 17.86 -14.40 -1.31
C SER A 7 16.54 -14.18 -0.55
N GLU A 8 16.00 -12.98 -0.56
CA GLU A 8 14.73 -12.63 0.09
C GLU A 8 13.54 -13.24 -0.68
N MET A 9 13.50 -13.05 -2.00
CA MET A 9 12.52 -13.74 -2.86
C MET A 9 12.65 -15.27 -2.80
N CYS A 10 13.87 -15.83 -2.71
CA CYS A 10 14.06 -17.27 -2.57
C CYS A 10 13.54 -17.82 -1.25
N ILE A 11 13.55 -17.05 -0.16
CA ILE A 11 12.97 -17.47 1.11
C ILE A 11 11.47 -17.59 0.99
N ARG A 12 10.80 -16.63 0.34
CA ARG A 12 9.36 -16.65 0.10
C ARG A 12 8.97 -17.81 -0.83
N ASP A 13 9.62 -17.91 -2.00
CA ASP A 13 9.14 -18.75 -3.10
C ASP A 13 9.66 -20.20 -3.07
N SER A 14 10.76 -20.50 -2.37
CA SER A 14 11.46 -21.79 -2.45
C SER A 14 11.42 -22.64 -1.18
N LEU A 15 11.01 -22.06 -0.03
CA LEU A 15 11.01 -22.74 1.24
C LEU A 15 9.58 -23.07 1.69
N ASP A 16 9.41 -24.23 2.34
CA ASP A 16 8.17 -24.54 3.03
C ASP A 16 8.03 -23.72 4.33
N LYS A 17 6.80 -23.53 4.82
CA LYS A 17 6.49 -22.69 5.99
C LYS A 17 7.35 -22.98 7.23
N PRO A 18 7.61 -24.23 7.65
CA PRO A 18 8.53 -24.52 8.75
C PRO A 18 9.97 -24.07 8.50
N GLN A 19 10.44 -24.14 7.26
CA GLN A 19 11.77 -23.70 6.87
C GLN A 19 11.86 -22.16 6.84
N GLN A 20 10.82 -21.48 6.35
CA GLN A 20 10.72 -20.03 6.40
C GLN A 20 10.82 -19.51 7.84
N ILE A 21 10.12 -20.10 8.79
CA ILE A 21 10.17 -19.74 10.22
C ILE A 21 11.56 -19.98 10.82
N MET A 22 12.23 -21.09 10.46
CA MET A 22 13.60 -21.34 10.91
C MET A 22 14.57 -20.27 10.39
N VAL A 23 14.48 -19.92 9.11
CA VAL A 23 15.33 -18.88 8.49
C VAL A 23 15.02 -17.53 9.12
N TYR A 24 13.76 -17.18 9.29
CA TYR A 24 13.33 -15.97 9.97
C TYR A 24 13.99 -15.80 11.35
N ARG A 25 13.96 -16.84 12.18
CA ARG A 25 14.58 -16.82 13.52
C ARG A 25 16.11 -16.68 13.47
N ALA A 26 16.75 -17.08 12.39
CA ALA A 26 18.19 -16.99 12.18
C ALA A 26 18.66 -15.63 11.64
N LEU A 27 17.75 -14.80 11.12
CA LEU A 27 18.05 -13.51 10.52
C LEU A 27 18.14 -12.40 11.58
N PRO A 28 18.91 -11.32 11.32
CA PRO A 28 18.82 -10.09 12.08
C PRO A 28 17.40 -9.51 12.03
N ARG A 29 16.88 -9.04 13.16
CA ARG A 29 15.47 -8.61 13.32
C ARG A 29 14.96 -7.61 12.28
N PRO A 30 15.68 -6.49 11.97
CA PRO A 30 15.21 -5.56 10.94
C PRO A 30 15.07 -6.21 9.56
N ARG A 31 15.96 -7.17 9.25
CA ARG A 31 15.91 -7.88 7.97
C ARG A 31 14.78 -8.91 7.91
N ALA A 32 14.49 -9.53 9.05
CA ALA A 32 13.38 -10.46 9.17
C ALA A 32 12.03 -9.73 9.02
N ALA A 33 11.90 -8.53 9.58
CA ALA A 33 10.72 -7.68 9.44
C ALA A 33 10.49 -7.27 7.97
N ASN A 34 11.53 -6.79 7.28
CA ASN A 34 11.41 -6.44 5.85
C ASN A 34 11.00 -7.63 4.98
N ILE A 35 11.48 -8.84 5.26
CA ILE A 35 11.06 -10.05 4.51
C ILE A 35 9.59 -10.39 4.81
N PHE A 36 9.16 -10.20 6.04
CA PHE A 36 7.78 -10.47 6.45
C PHE A 36 6.79 -9.52 5.78
N ALA A 37 7.14 -8.24 5.60
CA ALA A 37 6.31 -7.25 4.91
C ALA A 37 5.99 -7.65 3.45
N PHE A 38 6.87 -8.40 2.79
CA PHE A 38 6.65 -8.92 1.43
C PHE A 38 5.84 -10.22 1.35
N PHE A 39 5.35 -10.75 2.46
CA PHE A 39 4.49 -11.94 2.42
C PHE A 39 3.05 -11.55 2.07
N GLU A 40 2.37 -12.44 1.32
CA GLU A 40 0.93 -12.31 1.11
C GLU A 40 0.18 -12.36 2.46
N PRO A 41 -0.95 -11.65 2.61
CA PRO A 41 -1.69 -11.56 3.87
C PRO A 41 -2.03 -12.92 4.51
N ASP A 42 -2.47 -13.90 3.73
CA ASP A 42 -2.75 -15.27 4.18
C ASP A 42 -1.51 -15.98 4.75
N ASP A 43 -0.33 -15.65 4.23
CA ASP A 43 0.94 -16.18 4.70
C ASP A 43 1.42 -15.46 5.95
N GLN A 44 1.18 -14.15 6.07
CA GLN A 44 1.47 -13.35 7.26
C GLN A 44 0.68 -13.88 8.47
N ASP A 45 -0.61 -14.15 8.31
CA ASP A 45 -1.49 -14.68 9.35
C ASP A 45 -0.97 -16.04 9.88
N THR A 46 -0.69 -16.96 8.95
CA THR A 46 -0.15 -18.30 9.30
C THR A 46 1.22 -18.19 9.97
N PHE A 47 2.01 -17.19 9.59
CA PHE A 47 3.35 -16.96 10.14
C PHE A 47 3.26 -16.40 11.56
N LEU A 48 2.36 -15.46 11.82
CA LEU A 48 2.10 -14.89 13.14
C LEU A 48 1.62 -15.96 14.14
N GLU A 49 0.75 -16.88 13.71
CA GLU A 49 0.29 -17.99 14.56
C GLU A 49 1.44 -18.92 15.00
N ALA A 50 2.50 -19.01 14.22
CA ALA A 50 3.65 -19.86 14.52
C ALA A 50 4.75 -19.16 15.32
N LEU A 51 4.67 -17.83 15.52
CA LEU A 51 5.60 -17.05 16.32
C LEU A 51 5.21 -17.08 17.81
N THR A 52 6.18 -16.81 18.66
CA THR A 52 5.92 -16.53 20.09
C THR A 52 5.61 -15.04 20.27
N ASP A 53 4.91 -14.69 21.37
CA ASP A 53 4.62 -13.28 21.71
C ASP A 53 5.89 -12.39 21.72
N LEU A 54 7.04 -12.96 22.08
CA LEU A 54 8.31 -12.24 22.07
C LEU A 54 8.80 -11.99 20.64
N ASP A 55 8.75 -13.01 19.78
CA ASP A 55 9.15 -12.90 18.37
C ASP A 55 8.21 -11.92 17.64
N THR A 56 6.91 -12.00 17.92
CA THR A 56 5.89 -11.11 17.36
C THR A 56 6.10 -9.64 17.77
N ARG A 57 6.41 -9.41 19.06
CA ARG A 57 6.74 -8.06 19.54
C ARG A 57 7.97 -7.50 18.83
N GLU A 58 9.02 -8.31 18.67
CA GLU A 58 10.24 -7.88 17.99
C GLU A 58 9.99 -7.65 16.50
N LEU A 59 9.12 -8.43 15.87
CA LEU A 59 8.69 -8.22 14.49
C LEU A 59 8.01 -6.86 14.34
N LEU A 60 6.94 -6.63 15.10
CA LEU A 60 6.15 -5.41 15.03
C LEU A 60 6.97 -4.14 15.31
N ALA A 61 7.95 -4.21 16.23
CA ALA A 61 8.85 -3.10 16.54
C ALA A 61 9.90 -2.80 15.44
N ASN A 62 10.08 -3.70 14.48
CA ASN A 62 11.02 -3.52 13.37
C ASN A 62 10.32 -3.38 12.00
N LEU A 63 8.99 -3.45 11.95
CA LEU A 63 8.21 -3.10 10.76
C LEU A 63 8.15 -1.58 10.61
N ASN A 64 8.17 -1.12 9.37
CA ASN A 64 7.88 0.28 9.06
C ASN A 64 6.45 0.62 9.49
N PRO A 65 6.13 1.90 9.80
CA PRO A 65 4.82 2.29 10.30
C PRO A 65 3.66 1.99 9.34
N ASP A 66 3.86 2.16 8.05
CA ASP A 66 2.94 1.84 6.96
C ASP A 66 2.69 0.33 6.84
N ASP A 67 3.75 -0.49 6.72
CA ASP A 67 3.69 -1.96 6.71
C ASP A 67 2.97 -2.51 7.96
N ARG A 68 3.28 -1.91 9.13
CA ARG A 68 2.63 -2.27 10.40
C ARG A 68 1.16 -1.90 10.39
N THR A 69 0.78 -0.78 9.78
CA THR A 69 -0.60 -0.33 9.67
C THR A 69 -1.38 -1.23 8.72
N ALA A 70 -0.83 -1.55 7.55
CA ALA A 70 -1.40 -2.47 6.59
C ALA A 70 -1.66 -3.85 7.22
N LEU A 71 -0.67 -4.42 7.91
CA LEU A 71 -0.84 -5.68 8.64
C LEU A 71 -1.99 -5.62 9.67
N LEU A 72 -2.07 -4.55 10.46
CA LEU A 72 -3.10 -4.40 11.49
C LEU A 72 -4.51 -4.19 10.90
N GLU A 73 -4.61 -3.67 9.69
CA GLU A 73 -5.87 -3.44 8.97
C GLU A 73 -6.46 -4.75 8.42
N GLU A 74 -5.62 -5.62 7.87
CA GLU A 74 -6.03 -6.88 7.26
C GLU A 74 -6.44 -7.95 8.27
N LEU A 75 -5.92 -7.86 9.50
CA LEU A 75 -6.15 -8.87 10.53
C LEU A 75 -7.54 -8.74 11.20
N PRO A 76 -8.16 -9.85 11.63
CA PRO A 76 -9.39 -9.81 12.41
C PRO A 76 -9.25 -8.96 13.67
N ALA A 77 -10.26 -8.15 14.01
CA ALA A 77 -10.23 -7.19 15.12
C ALA A 77 -9.82 -7.77 16.49
N THR A 78 -9.99 -9.08 16.70
CA THR A 78 -9.54 -9.77 17.91
C THR A 78 -8.03 -9.95 17.94
N VAL A 79 -7.43 -10.29 16.81
CA VAL A 79 -5.98 -10.45 16.63
C VAL A 79 -5.30 -9.09 16.69
N THR A 80 -5.80 -8.11 15.92
CA THR A 80 -5.32 -6.72 15.92
C THR A 80 -5.23 -6.15 17.34
N ARG A 81 -6.27 -6.37 18.15
CA ARG A 81 -6.27 -5.91 19.55
C ARG A 81 -5.20 -6.58 20.41
N GLN A 82 -4.90 -7.85 20.18
CA GLN A 82 -3.84 -8.55 20.88
C GLN A 82 -2.46 -8.04 20.45
N LEU A 83 -2.23 -7.86 19.15
CA LEU A 83 -0.99 -7.32 18.62
C LEU A 83 -0.71 -5.90 19.10
N MET A 84 -1.73 -5.04 19.12
CA MET A 84 -1.60 -3.69 19.68
C MET A 84 -1.16 -3.65 21.15
N GLN A 85 -1.46 -4.68 21.95
CA GLN A 85 -0.97 -4.77 23.33
C GLN A 85 0.52 -5.12 23.43
N LEU A 86 1.10 -5.67 22.35
CA LEU A 86 2.51 -6.00 22.28
C LEU A 86 3.39 -4.82 21.84
N LEU A 87 2.80 -3.78 21.24
CA LEU A 87 3.49 -2.60 20.75
C LEU A 87 4.09 -1.75 21.91
N SER A 88 5.14 -1.01 21.60
CA SER A 88 5.62 0.06 22.48
C SER A 88 4.57 1.17 22.58
N PRO A 89 4.60 2.03 23.63
CA PRO A 89 3.68 3.17 23.70
C PRO A 89 3.80 4.13 22.51
N GLU A 90 4.99 4.28 21.94
CA GLU A 90 5.27 5.13 20.78
C GLU A 90 4.67 4.52 19.51
N ASP A 91 4.99 3.25 19.20
CA ASP A 91 4.44 2.52 18.05
C ASP A 91 2.91 2.38 18.11
N LEU A 92 2.36 2.23 19.32
CA LEU A 92 0.92 2.13 19.52
C LEU A 92 0.21 3.45 19.19
N GLU A 93 0.77 4.58 19.59
CA GLU A 93 0.20 5.90 19.30
C GLU A 93 0.27 6.19 17.80
N GLU A 94 1.42 5.91 17.18
CA GLU A 94 1.63 6.04 15.74
C GLU A 94 0.65 5.17 14.95
N SER A 95 0.54 3.88 15.26
CA SER A 95 -0.40 2.98 14.60
C SER A 95 -1.87 3.42 14.78
N ARG A 96 -2.23 3.95 15.95
CA ARG A 96 -3.57 4.52 16.18
C ARG A 96 -3.83 5.77 15.35
N GLN A 97 -2.84 6.60 15.17
CA GLN A 97 -2.96 7.80 14.35
C GLN A 97 -3.19 7.43 12.88
N LEU A 98 -2.41 6.51 12.35
CA LEU A 98 -2.54 6.03 10.96
C LEU A 98 -3.86 5.29 10.76
N LEU A 99 -4.23 4.37 11.63
CA LEU A 99 -5.54 3.67 11.61
C LEU A 99 -6.74 4.60 11.86
N GLY A 100 -6.53 5.82 12.30
CA GLY A 100 -7.58 6.84 12.44
C GLY A 100 -8.03 7.48 11.14
N TYR A 101 -7.26 7.36 10.05
CA TYR A 101 -7.66 7.81 8.73
C TYR A 101 -8.69 6.84 8.11
N PRO A 102 -9.52 7.31 7.13
CA PRO A 102 -10.45 6.43 6.42
C PRO A 102 -9.75 5.26 5.76
N GLU A 103 -10.42 4.12 5.67
CA GLU A 103 -9.98 2.99 4.86
C GLU A 103 -9.78 3.45 3.40
N GLU A 104 -8.79 2.89 2.72
CA GLU A 104 -8.41 3.23 1.32
C GLU A 104 -7.99 4.69 1.11
N SER A 105 -7.67 5.42 2.19
CA SER A 105 -7.13 6.78 2.09
C SER A 105 -5.60 6.78 2.05
N VAL A 106 -5.03 7.83 1.44
CA VAL A 106 -3.58 8.10 1.44
C VAL A 106 -2.99 8.13 2.85
N GLY A 107 -3.77 8.56 3.85
CA GLY A 107 -3.35 8.59 5.24
C GLY A 107 -3.08 7.21 5.85
N ARG A 108 -3.61 6.14 5.27
CA ARG A 108 -3.33 4.75 5.66
C ARG A 108 -2.03 4.20 5.06
N LEU A 109 -1.65 4.72 3.88
CA LEU A 109 -0.46 4.30 3.14
C LEU A 109 0.78 5.10 3.51
N MET A 110 0.63 6.22 4.23
CA MET A 110 1.76 7.10 4.50
C MET A 110 2.65 6.58 5.64
N THR A 111 3.95 6.83 5.50
CA THR A 111 4.90 6.71 6.59
C THR A 111 5.25 8.08 7.19
N PRO A 112 5.36 8.22 8.52
CA PRO A 112 5.84 9.44 9.16
C PRO A 112 7.37 9.55 9.15
N GLU A 113 8.09 8.56 8.63
CA GLU A 113 9.55 8.48 8.62
C GLU A 113 10.17 9.28 7.48
N TYR A 114 10.17 10.61 7.56
CA TYR A 114 10.74 11.51 6.58
C TYR A 114 11.69 12.54 7.19
N ILE A 115 12.58 13.11 6.36
CA ILE A 115 13.52 14.14 6.79
C ILE A 115 12.91 15.53 6.60
N ARG A 116 12.70 16.22 7.72
CA ARG A 116 12.19 17.60 7.75
C ARG A 116 13.31 18.61 7.93
N LEU A 117 13.32 19.64 7.09
CA LEU A 117 14.23 20.77 7.18
C LEU A 117 13.46 22.09 7.43
N ARG A 118 14.17 23.10 7.87
CA ARG A 118 13.60 24.44 7.99
C ARG A 118 14.23 25.40 6.99
N ALA A 119 13.42 26.30 6.45
CA ALA A 119 13.83 27.25 5.41
C ALA A 119 14.94 28.20 5.89
N GLU A 120 14.99 28.51 7.19
CA GLU A 120 15.99 29.39 7.78
C GLU A 120 17.35 28.73 8.06
N TRP A 121 17.48 27.42 7.89
CA TRP A 121 18.74 26.72 8.14
C TRP A 121 19.76 26.95 7.04
N THR A 122 21.04 26.92 7.40
CA THR A 122 22.14 26.83 6.44
C THR A 122 22.26 25.41 5.90
N CYS A 123 22.85 25.26 4.71
CA CYS A 123 23.10 23.94 4.13
C CYS A 123 23.98 23.07 5.01
N GLU A 124 24.95 23.64 5.72
CA GLU A 124 25.79 22.93 6.68
C GLU A 124 24.97 22.33 7.83
N HIS A 125 24.11 23.15 8.46
CA HIS A 125 23.23 22.71 9.54
C HIS A 125 22.24 21.64 9.07
N ALA A 126 21.67 21.82 7.87
CA ALA A 126 20.76 20.83 7.28
C ALA A 126 21.46 19.47 7.02
N LEU A 127 22.71 19.48 6.53
CA LEU A 127 23.49 18.25 6.33
C LEU A 127 23.83 17.55 7.65
N GLU A 128 24.11 18.31 8.71
CA GLU A 128 24.31 17.75 10.05
C GLU A 128 23.01 17.09 10.56
N HIS A 129 21.88 17.75 10.37
CA HIS A 129 20.57 17.21 10.72
C HIS A 129 20.28 15.91 9.99
N VAL A 130 20.50 15.89 8.66
CA VAL A 130 20.35 14.69 7.83
C VAL A 130 21.23 13.53 8.30
N ARG A 131 22.50 13.80 8.63
CA ARG A 131 23.42 12.77 9.13
C ARG A 131 22.98 12.17 10.47
N LYS A 132 22.30 12.96 11.28
CA LYS A 132 21.83 12.55 12.61
C LYS A 132 20.52 11.76 12.54
N TYR A 133 19.57 12.17 11.73
CA TYR A 133 18.20 11.66 11.72
C TYR A 133 17.82 10.89 10.45
N GLY A 134 18.64 10.96 9.40
CA GLY A 134 18.31 10.34 8.10
C GLY A 134 18.53 8.83 8.04
N ARG A 135 18.87 8.17 9.15
CA ARG A 135 19.00 6.69 9.18
C ARG A 135 17.66 6.00 9.25
N ASP A 136 16.71 6.67 9.89
CA ASP A 136 15.39 6.15 10.18
C ASP A 136 14.37 6.71 9.16
N SER A 137 14.82 7.34 8.06
CA SER A 137 13.96 7.89 7.02
C SER A 137 13.81 6.91 5.88
N GLU A 138 12.57 6.66 5.48
CA GLU A 138 12.18 5.81 4.37
C GLU A 138 12.83 6.28 3.06
N VAL A 139 12.74 7.58 2.78
CA VAL A 139 13.27 8.18 1.56
C VAL A 139 14.40 9.16 1.88
N PHE A 140 15.61 8.82 1.49
CA PHE A 140 16.80 9.64 1.74
C PHE A 140 17.06 10.75 0.71
N ASN A 141 16.57 10.61 -0.51
CA ASN A 141 16.88 11.51 -1.63
C ASN A 141 16.00 12.77 -1.68
N LEU A 142 14.90 12.80 -0.92
CA LEU A 142 13.98 13.93 -0.80
C LEU A 142 13.98 14.47 0.62
N LEU A 143 13.98 15.78 0.73
CA LEU A 143 14.00 16.52 1.99
C LEU A 143 12.82 17.49 1.97
N TYR A 144 12.02 17.47 3.01
CA TYR A 144 10.80 18.27 3.08
C TYR A 144 11.01 19.52 3.91
N VAL A 145 10.84 20.67 3.29
CA VAL A 145 11.05 21.97 3.95
C VAL A 145 9.71 22.45 4.50
N THR A 146 9.70 22.71 5.80
CA THR A 146 8.51 23.22 6.50
C THR A 146 8.80 24.54 7.20
N ASP A 147 7.73 25.29 7.48
CA ASP A 147 7.78 26.46 8.35
C ASP A 147 7.79 26.08 9.85
N SER A 148 7.71 27.10 10.72
CA SER A 148 7.66 26.90 12.18
C SER A 148 6.40 26.16 12.67
N ASN A 149 5.32 26.17 11.90
CA ASN A 149 4.04 25.52 12.23
C ASN A 149 3.94 24.11 11.62
N GLY A 150 4.94 23.67 10.86
CA GLY A 150 4.93 22.38 10.18
C GLY A 150 4.27 22.39 8.81
N LEU A 151 3.84 23.57 8.31
CA LEU A 151 3.29 23.70 6.95
C LEU A 151 4.37 23.34 5.92
N LEU A 152 4.01 22.53 4.95
CA LEU A 152 4.90 22.18 3.85
C LEU A 152 5.13 23.41 2.96
N VAL A 153 6.41 23.79 2.80
CA VAL A 153 6.84 24.95 2.01
C VAL A 153 7.39 24.53 0.65
N ASP A 154 8.23 23.49 0.64
CA ASP A 154 8.84 22.98 -0.60
C ASP A 154 9.49 21.62 -0.38
N ILE A 155 9.95 21.01 -1.47
CA ILE A 155 10.71 19.75 -1.48
C ILE A 155 12.09 20.02 -2.06
N LEU A 156 13.13 19.70 -1.31
CA LEU A 156 14.52 19.84 -1.72
C LEU A 156 15.14 18.46 -1.99
N ARG A 157 15.81 18.31 -3.12
CA ARG A 157 16.55 17.07 -3.40
C ARG A 157 17.88 17.05 -2.62
N MET A 158 18.24 15.92 -2.04
CA MET A 158 19.52 15.73 -1.34
C MET A 158 20.71 16.20 -2.19
N ARG A 159 20.68 15.94 -3.51
CA ARG A 159 21.71 16.38 -4.45
C ARG A 159 21.90 17.90 -4.43
N GLN A 160 20.82 18.68 -4.36
CA GLN A 160 20.89 20.15 -4.33
C GLN A 160 21.56 20.60 -3.03
N LEU A 161 21.20 20.01 -1.91
CA LEU A 161 21.81 20.31 -0.60
C LEU A 161 23.31 20.00 -0.58
N ILE A 162 23.74 18.87 -1.11
CA ILE A 162 25.16 18.49 -1.17
C ILE A 162 25.99 19.40 -2.06
N MET A 163 25.40 19.88 -3.18
CA MET A 163 26.10 20.71 -4.16
C MET A 163 26.11 22.20 -3.80
N ALA A 164 25.30 22.62 -2.84
CA ALA A 164 25.23 24.02 -2.41
C ALA A 164 26.41 24.37 -1.49
N PRO A 165 26.85 25.64 -1.48
CA PRO A 165 27.82 26.12 -0.50
C PRO A 165 27.30 25.92 0.94
N PRO A 166 28.15 25.51 1.90
CA PRO A 166 27.72 25.24 3.28
C PRO A 166 27.02 26.43 3.97
N SER A 167 27.42 27.66 3.60
CA SER A 167 26.88 28.90 4.16
C SER A 167 25.57 29.37 3.52
N SER A 168 25.13 28.79 2.41
CA SER A 168 23.87 29.14 1.76
C SER A 168 22.68 28.77 2.64
N VAL A 169 21.64 29.59 2.62
CA VAL A 169 20.41 29.35 3.36
C VAL A 169 19.43 28.57 2.48
N ILE A 170 18.73 27.59 3.07
CA ILE A 170 17.78 26.73 2.33
C ILE A 170 16.72 27.57 1.61
N SER A 171 16.22 28.64 2.22
CA SER A 171 15.23 29.54 1.62
C SER A 171 15.64 30.12 0.26
N GLU A 172 16.93 30.26 -0.01
CA GLU A 172 17.45 30.76 -1.30
C GLU A 172 17.40 29.70 -2.41
N MET A 173 17.18 28.43 -2.05
CA MET A 173 17.17 27.28 -2.96
C MET A 173 15.75 26.83 -3.31
N LEU A 174 14.73 27.36 -2.63
CA LEU A 174 13.35 26.96 -2.81
C LEU A 174 12.77 27.54 -4.10
N ASN A 175 11.93 26.76 -4.77
CA ASN A 175 11.21 27.19 -5.96
C ASN A 175 9.68 27.25 -5.74
N TYR A 176 9.21 26.76 -4.60
CA TYR A 176 7.81 26.72 -4.20
C TYR A 176 6.90 25.97 -5.19
N GLN A 177 7.47 25.00 -5.89
CA GLN A 177 6.76 24.17 -6.87
C GLN A 177 6.85 22.71 -6.44
N PHE A 178 5.84 22.23 -5.79
CA PHE A 178 5.74 20.83 -5.36
C PHE A 178 4.32 20.31 -5.56
N VAL A 179 4.23 19.00 -5.59
CA VAL A 179 2.96 18.27 -5.59
C VAL A 179 2.83 17.57 -4.25
N SER A 180 1.65 17.66 -3.65
CA SER A 180 1.32 16.97 -2.40
C SER A 180 0.02 16.20 -2.54
N LEU A 181 -0.19 15.29 -1.62
CA LEU A 181 -1.43 14.55 -1.39
C LEU A 181 -2.09 15.05 -0.12
N SER A 182 -3.42 15.00 -0.06
CA SER A 182 -4.12 15.11 1.22
C SER A 182 -4.19 13.74 1.89
N ALA A 183 -4.04 13.67 3.21
CA ALA A 183 -4.22 12.43 3.95
C ALA A 183 -5.62 11.81 3.78
N TYR A 184 -6.59 12.60 3.35
CA TYR A 184 -7.97 12.16 3.09
C TYR A 184 -8.27 11.90 1.61
N ASP A 185 -7.28 12.07 0.72
CA ASP A 185 -7.42 11.68 -0.69
C ASP A 185 -7.55 10.14 -0.75
N ASP A 186 -8.26 9.66 -1.76
CA ASP A 186 -8.31 8.26 -2.12
C ASP A 186 -6.92 7.77 -2.59
N ARG A 187 -6.57 6.52 -2.28
CA ARG A 187 -5.28 5.93 -2.65
C ARG A 187 -5.04 5.90 -4.16
N GLU A 188 -6.09 5.78 -4.99
CA GLU A 188 -5.98 5.88 -6.46
C GLU A 188 -5.42 7.24 -6.91
N VAL A 189 -5.71 8.32 -6.18
CA VAL A 189 -5.19 9.66 -6.48
C VAL A 189 -3.66 9.69 -6.33
N ALA A 190 -3.12 8.93 -5.37
CA ALA A 190 -1.68 8.80 -5.20
C ALA A 190 -1.05 8.05 -6.39
N VAL A 191 -1.69 6.97 -6.87
CA VAL A 191 -1.27 6.24 -8.07
C VAL A 191 -1.20 7.19 -9.28
N GLU A 192 -2.27 7.95 -9.54
CA GLU A 192 -2.31 8.90 -10.67
C GLU A 192 -1.20 9.95 -10.57
N LYS A 193 -1.01 10.55 -9.37
CA LYS A 193 -0.02 11.61 -9.18
C LYS A 193 1.41 11.10 -9.31
N ILE A 194 1.75 9.94 -8.72
CA ILE A 194 3.10 9.36 -8.84
C ILE A 194 3.44 9.03 -10.29
N GLN A 195 2.52 8.41 -11.02
CA GLN A 195 2.70 8.11 -12.44
C GLN A 195 2.82 9.37 -13.30
N ARG A 196 2.01 10.39 -13.03
CA ARG A 196 1.97 11.62 -13.81
C ARG A 196 3.22 12.49 -13.65
N TYR A 197 3.77 12.53 -12.43
CA TYR A 197 4.91 13.40 -12.10
C TYR A 197 6.25 12.67 -12.07
N ASP A 198 6.26 11.34 -12.26
CA ASP A 198 7.46 10.48 -12.26
C ASP A 198 8.35 10.75 -11.03
N VAL A 199 7.74 10.63 -9.86
CA VAL A 199 8.41 10.86 -8.57
C VAL A 199 8.42 9.59 -7.73
N ASN A 200 9.44 9.45 -6.87
CA ASN A 200 9.61 8.26 -6.04
C ASN A 200 8.86 8.33 -4.71
N ALA A 201 8.45 9.53 -4.30
CA ALA A 201 7.62 9.75 -3.12
C ALA A 201 6.92 11.09 -3.22
N LEU A 202 5.75 11.18 -2.56
CA LEU A 202 4.97 12.41 -2.44
C LEU A 202 4.72 12.74 -0.97
N PRO A 203 4.82 14.02 -0.57
CA PRO A 203 4.43 14.45 0.76
C PRO A 203 2.91 14.40 0.92
N VAL A 204 2.50 14.00 2.11
CA VAL A 204 1.10 13.98 2.54
C VAL A 204 0.87 15.09 3.55
N VAL A 205 -0.16 15.88 3.33
CA VAL A 205 -0.55 16.98 4.20
C VAL A 205 -1.95 16.77 4.77
N ASP A 206 -2.20 17.32 5.94
CA ASP A 206 -3.54 17.37 6.52
C ASP A 206 -4.40 18.48 5.88
N SER A 207 -5.62 18.71 6.43
CA SER A 207 -6.54 19.75 5.98
C SER A 207 -5.99 21.18 6.13
N ASP A 208 -5.03 21.38 7.00
CA ASP A 208 -4.41 22.69 7.27
C ASP A 208 -3.12 22.89 6.48
N GLY A 209 -2.69 21.90 5.70
CA GLY A 209 -1.46 21.92 4.91
C GLY A 209 -0.20 21.56 5.69
N VAL A 210 -0.35 21.04 6.91
CA VAL A 210 0.75 20.55 7.74
C VAL A 210 1.23 19.20 7.19
N LEU A 211 2.54 19.04 7.06
CA LEU A 211 3.13 17.78 6.60
C LEU A 211 2.98 16.70 7.70
N VAL A 212 2.26 15.63 7.38
CA VAL A 212 1.96 14.53 8.30
C VAL A 212 2.68 13.23 7.95
N GLY A 213 3.06 13.05 6.69
CA GLY A 213 3.76 11.86 6.23
C GLY A 213 4.23 11.98 4.79
N ILE A 214 4.71 10.87 4.27
CA ILE A 214 5.06 10.68 2.85
C ILE A 214 4.48 9.35 2.38
N VAL A 215 4.21 9.24 1.09
CA VAL A 215 3.87 7.97 0.44
C VAL A 215 4.92 7.66 -0.61
N THR A 216 5.39 6.45 -0.64
CA THR A 216 6.48 6.00 -1.53
C THR A 216 5.94 5.29 -2.78
N VAL A 217 6.79 5.12 -3.78
CA VAL A 217 6.38 4.51 -5.05
C VAL A 217 6.14 3.02 -4.92
N ASP A 218 6.82 2.32 -4.02
CA ASP A 218 6.67 0.89 -3.75
C ASP A 218 5.26 0.58 -3.21
N ASP A 219 4.79 1.28 -2.17
CA ASP A 219 3.42 1.14 -1.64
C ASP A 219 2.37 1.44 -2.71
N ILE A 220 2.62 2.48 -3.53
CA ILE A 220 1.71 2.85 -4.62
C ILE A 220 1.68 1.81 -5.74
N MET A 221 2.75 1.07 -5.96
CA MET A 221 2.74 -0.02 -6.95
C MET A 221 1.85 -1.17 -6.49
N ASP A 222 1.85 -1.51 -5.22
CA ASP A 222 0.99 -2.54 -4.65
C ASP A 222 -0.49 -2.12 -4.76
N VAL A 223 -0.81 -0.88 -4.39
CA VAL A 223 -2.16 -0.31 -4.61
C VAL A 223 -2.57 -0.36 -6.08
N ALA A 224 -1.68 -0.01 -7.00
CA ALA A 224 -1.98 -0.01 -8.43
C ALA A 224 -2.26 -1.43 -8.96
N GLU A 225 -1.61 -2.47 -8.43
CA GLU A 225 -1.87 -3.87 -8.76
C GLU A 225 -3.22 -4.34 -8.19
N GLU A 226 -3.55 -3.96 -6.95
CA GLU A 226 -4.84 -4.24 -6.32
C GLU A 226 -5.99 -3.62 -7.10
N GLU A 227 -5.92 -2.31 -7.40
CA GLU A 227 -6.95 -1.58 -8.15
C GLU A 227 -7.14 -2.15 -9.56
N ALA A 228 -6.03 -2.45 -10.27
CA ALA A 228 -6.11 -3.07 -11.60
C ALA A 228 -6.79 -4.45 -11.55
N THR A 229 -6.54 -5.22 -10.49
CA THR A 229 -7.17 -6.53 -10.27
C THR A 229 -8.66 -6.38 -9.96
N GLU A 230 -9.02 -5.41 -9.10
CA GLU A 230 -10.41 -5.12 -8.77
C GLU A 230 -11.21 -4.64 -9.99
N ASP A 231 -10.65 -3.73 -10.75
CA ASP A 231 -11.25 -3.22 -12.00
C ASP A 231 -11.46 -4.34 -13.04
N PHE A 232 -10.48 -5.24 -13.18
CA PHE A 232 -10.64 -6.40 -14.03
C PHE A 232 -11.77 -7.32 -13.54
N GLN A 233 -11.87 -7.57 -12.25
CA GLN A 233 -12.92 -8.41 -11.66
C GLN A 233 -14.31 -7.75 -11.83
N LYS A 234 -14.42 -6.45 -11.58
CA LYS A 234 -15.64 -5.67 -11.84
C LYS A 234 -16.05 -5.73 -13.31
N GLY A 235 -15.07 -5.60 -14.22
CA GLY A 235 -15.31 -5.66 -15.69
C GLY A 235 -15.84 -7.01 -16.17
N VAL A 236 -15.52 -8.12 -15.52
CA VAL A 236 -16.06 -9.46 -15.82
C VAL A 236 -17.27 -9.85 -14.95
N ALA A 237 -17.87 -8.87 -14.25
CA ALA A 237 -19.01 -9.07 -13.35
C ALA A 237 -18.79 -10.15 -12.27
N VAL A 238 -17.57 -10.24 -11.77
CA VAL A 238 -17.19 -11.07 -10.61
C VAL A 238 -17.05 -10.16 -9.41
N ALA A 239 -17.65 -10.52 -8.29
CA ALA A 239 -17.43 -9.78 -7.05
C ALA A 239 -15.94 -9.87 -6.64
N PRO A 240 -15.32 -8.78 -6.15
CA PRO A 240 -13.92 -8.78 -5.73
C PRO A 240 -13.61 -9.95 -4.78
N LEU A 241 -12.45 -10.56 -4.99
CA LEU A 241 -11.93 -11.60 -4.11
C LEU A 241 -11.10 -10.90 -3.03
N GLU A 242 -11.33 -11.27 -1.79
CA GLU A 242 -10.54 -10.80 -0.64
C GLU A 242 -9.17 -11.49 -0.55
N THR A 243 -8.94 -12.48 -1.41
CA THR A 243 -7.71 -13.29 -1.48
C THR A 243 -7.20 -13.35 -2.90
N SER A 244 -5.89 -13.54 -3.09
CA SER A 244 -5.28 -13.75 -4.39
C SER A 244 -6.00 -14.87 -5.16
N TYR A 245 -6.22 -14.68 -6.46
CA TYR A 245 -6.90 -15.65 -7.33
C TYR A 245 -6.23 -17.04 -7.30
N SER A 246 -4.93 -17.09 -7.08
CA SER A 246 -4.14 -18.33 -6.98
C SER A 246 -4.39 -19.10 -5.67
N ALA A 247 -4.74 -18.39 -4.59
CA ALA A 247 -5.03 -18.95 -3.27
C ALA A 247 -6.53 -19.28 -3.07
N ALA A 248 -7.41 -18.70 -3.90
CA ALA A 248 -8.86 -18.88 -3.78
C ALA A 248 -9.30 -20.31 -4.04
N SER A 249 -10.08 -20.89 -3.13
CA SER A 249 -10.63 -22.23 -3.30
C SER A 249 -11.66 -22.29 -4.44
N PRO A 250 -11.77 -23.42 -5.18
CA PRO A 250 -12.77 -23.58 -6.25
C PRO A 250 -14.20 -23.31 -5.78
N THR A 251 -14.50 -23.58 -4.51
CA THR A 251 -15.81 -23.36 -3.90
C THR A 251 -16.10 -21.87 -3.66
N GLN A 252 -15.11 -21.09 -3.30
CA GLN A 252 -15.23 -19.62 -3.17
C GLN A 252 -15.47 -18.98 -4.52
N LEU A 253 -14.69 -19.35 -5.54
CA LEU A 253 -14.86 -18.88 -6.94
C LEU A 253 -16.26 -19.22 -7.48
N PHE A 254 -16.73 -20.43 -7.21
CA PHE A 254 -18.08 -20.86 -7.60
C PHE A 254 -19.17 -20.04 -6.92
N ARG A 255 -19.07 -19.81 -5.60
CA ARG A 255 -20.07 -19.03 -4.85
C ARG A 255 -20.15 -17.59 -5.31
N LYS A 256 -19.02 -16.94 -5.61
CA LYS A 256 -18.99 -15.55 -6.09
C LYS A 256 -19.52 -15.41 -7.54
N ARG A 257 -19.44 -16.46 -8.36
CA ARG A 257 -19.95 -16.48 -9.75
C ARG A 257 -21.39 -16.98 -9.89
N ILE A 258 -21.88 -17.80 -8.98
CA ILE A 258 -23.18 -18.47 -9.13
C ILE A 258 -24.34 -17.47 -9.19
N GLY A 259 -24.28 -16.37 -8.46
CA GLY A 259 -25.31 -15.33 -8.46
C GLY A 259 -25.52 -14.73 -9.85
N TRP A 260 -24.43 -14.34 -10.52
CA TRP A 260 -24.48 -13.82 -11.89
C TRP A 260 -24.92 -14.86 -12.90
N LEU A 261 -24.42 -16.09 -12.81
CA LEU A 261 -24.84 -17.20 -13.69
C LEU A 261 -26.32 -17.50 -13.55
N MET A 262 -26.88 -17.44 -12.34
CA MET A 262 -28.32 -17.64 -12.12
C MET A 262 -29.15 -16.53 -12.77
N ILE A 263 -28.69 -15.28 -12.70
CA ILE A 263 -29.36 -14.15 -13.37
C ILE A 263 -29.35 -14.37 -14.89
N LEU A 264 -28.20 -14.75 -15.47
CA LEU A 264 -28.08 -15.04 -16.89
C LEU A 264 -29.00 -16.17 -17.32
N ILE A 265 -29.08 -17.27 -16.57
CA ILE A 265 -29.99 -18.39 -16.84
C ILE A 265 -31.43 -17.90 -16.82
N PHE A 266 -31.81 -17.05 -15.83
CA PHE A 266 -33.17 -16.55 -15.72
C PHE A 266 -33.54 -15.63 -16.88
N VAL A 267 -32.63 -14.73 -17.28
CA VAL A 267 -32.81 -13.87 -18.46
C VAL A 267 -32.94 -14.69 -19.74
N ASN A 268 -32.09 -15.72 -19.90
CA ASN A 268 -32.18 -16.62 -21.04
C ASN A 268 -33.50 -17.42 -21.08
N LEU A 269 -34.02 -17.84 -19.94
CA LEU A 269 -35.32 -18.53 -19.84
C LEU A 269 -36.48 -17.61 -20.23
N ILE A 270 -36.46 -16.35 -19.80
CA ILE A 270 -37.43 -15.34 -20.19
C ILE A 270 -37.33 -15.08 -21.69
N SER A 271 -36.13 -14.85 -22.22
CA SER A 271 -35.88 -14.68 -23.67
C SER A 271 -36.42 -15.87 -24.50
N ALA A 272 -36.11 -17.09 -24.06
CA ALA A 272 -36.58 -18.29 -24.71
C ALA A 272 -38.13 -18.40 -24.69
N GLY A 273 -38.77 -18.02 -23.59
CA GLY A 273 -40.22 -17.96 -23.48
C GLY A 273 -40.85 -16.93 -24.44
N VAL A 274 -40.28 -15.75 -24.56
CA VAL A 274 -40.69 -14.70 -25.50
C VAL A 274 -40.53 -15.20 -26.93
N ILE A 275 -39.37 -15.75 -27.29
CA ILE A 275 -39.08 -16.28 -28.63
C ILE A 275 -40.06 -17.41 -28.99
N SER A 276 -40.36 -18.31 -28.04
CA SER A 276 -41.33 -19.38 -28.24
C SER A 276 -42.74 -18.85 -28.51
N SER A 277 -43.14 -17.74 -27.84
CA SER A 277 -44.45 -17.10 -28.07
C SER A 277 -44.60 -16.49 -29.49
N TYR A 278 -43.46 -16.07 -30.07
CA TYR A 278 -43.42 -15.47 -31.43
C TYR A 278 -42.85 -16.43 -32.48
N GLY A 279 -42.80 -17.72 -32.18
CA GLY A 279 -42.16 -18.74 -33.03
C GLY A 279 -42.66 -18.80 -34.47
N ASP A 280 -43.93 -18.48 -34.75
CA ASP A 280 -44.47 -18.46 -36.10
C ASP A 280 -43.99 -17.26 -36.91
N TYR A 281 -43.78 -16.10 -36.27
CA TYR A 281 -43.20 -14.91 -36.90
C TYR A 281 -41.70 -15.08 -37.17
N VAL A 282 -40.97 -15.77 -36.29
CA VAL A 282 -39.51 -16.02 -36.44
C VAL A 282 -39.26 -16.98 -37.62
N LYS A 283 -40.16 -17.91 -37.92
CA LYS A 283 -40.03 -18.82 -39.07
C LYS A 283 -40.15 -18.11 -40.43
N GLU A 284 -40.91 -17.01 -40.49
CA GLU A 284 -41.07 -16.19 -41.69
C GLU A 284 -39.87 -15.29 -42.00
N PHE A 285 -39.07 -14.94 -40.95
CA PHE A 285 -37.92 -14.07 -41.07
C PHE A 285 -36.64 -14.74 -40.54
N ILE A 286 -36.09 -15.68 -41.32
CA ILE A 286 -34.84 -16.40 -41.01
C ILE A 286 -33.65 -15.43 -40.67
N THR A 287 -33.69 -14.23 -41.25
CA THR A 287 -32.69 -13.19 -41.02
C THR A 287 -32.67 -12.70 -39.57
N LEU A 288 -33.78 -12.78 -38.83
CA LEU A 288 -33.82 -12.41 -37.39
C LEU A 288 -33.12 -13.42 -36.50
N ALA A 289 -32.99 -14.68 -36.94
CA ALA A 289 -32.27 -15.71 -36.18
C ALA A 289 -30.75 -15.43 -36.09
N LEU A 290 -30.20 -14.60 -36.99
CA LEU A 290 -28.77 -14.23 -36.99
C LEU A 290 -28.43 -13.23 -35.90
N PHE A 291 -29.41 -12.53 -35.32
CA PHE A 291 -29.24 -11.54 -34.26
C PHE A 291 -29.67 -12.06 -32.88
N MET A 292 -29.92 -13.36 -32.74
CA MET A 292 -30.13 -13.95 -31.41
C MET A 292 -28.76 -14.21 -30.73
N PRO A 293 -28.59 -13.74 -29.49
CA PRO A 293 -27.37 -14.00 -28.72
C PRO A 293 -27.19 -15.47 -28.39
#